data_1f7e80c8ce5ee549748c12d3d180243e
#
_entry.id   1f7e80c8ce5ee549748c12d3d180243e
#
_cell.length_a   1.000
_cell.length_b   1.000
_cell.length_c   1.000
_cell.angle_alpha   90.00
_cell.angle_beta   90.00
_cell.angle_gamma   90.00
#
_symmetry.space_group_name_H-M   'P 1'
#
loop_
_entity.id
_entity.type
_entity.pdbx_description
1 polymer ?
#
loop_
_entity_poly.entity_id
_entity_poly.type
_entity_poly.pdbx_seq_one_letter_code
_entity_poly.pdbx_strand_id
1 'polypeptide(L)'
;MDRHGLICRSIWENPHMTQREIGQKLMLSLGTVNNLIKECMALGYVEQENGKAYSLTEQGTEFLNTYRVDGAVVLAAGFGSRFVPLTFEMPKGLLEVFGERMVERQIRQLQEAGIRDITVVVGYLKEKFEYLIDKYQVKLLYNPEYSCKNTLATVYHARELFKGRNVYLLSSDNWLRENMYHAHECGAWYSLSHAGGDTSEWCVSFNKKGRITGVEVGGRDCWYMYGPAYFSREFSERFFPVLERYYELPGTEQLYWEHVYMEILNGDWERRLRHGRVSLPEGWEAPVMYANCQPEGQVYEFENLEELRKFDPRYQTHSDSKAMELVSRVLGVPESDIQNIKCLKSGMTNKSFLFDAGGVSYICRVPGPGTEMLINRRQEADVYGVVADLDITERLLYLDPETGYKIAKYYDGARNGDPRNPEDISKCMGLLRRFHQSGLAVGHDFNIRERIMFYENLCLNHGGIPFEDYREIRGRMWELMDWLDGLGRPKVLAHIDSNFDNFLMLPDGRAKLIDWEYAGMCDPLMDLAMCSIYSYYNIEETETLMEAYFGREPEEMERTVVFASMALGGFLWSLWAVYKSSQGDEFGEYTLIMYRYAKDCSRIVQKNLQKL
;
A
#
# COMPACT_ATOMS: atom_id res chain seq x y z
N MET A 1 -22.63 17.29 22.22
CA MET A 1 -21.63 18.34 22.46
C MET A 1 -22.08 19.22 23.60
N ASP A 2 -21.20 19.52 24.55
CA ASP A 2 -21.54 20.35 25.71
C ASP A 2 -21.69 21.83 25.30
N ARG A 3 -22.89 22.38 25.49
CA ARG A 3 -23.21 23.74 25.06
C ARG A 3 -22.62 24.82 25.98
N HIS A 4 -22.47 24.54 27.27
CA HIS A 4 -21.81 25.47 28.22
C HIS A 4 -20.32 25.58 27.87
N GLY A 5 -19.68 24.44 27.59
CA GLY A 5 -18.29 24.41 27.09
C GLY A 5 -18.10 25.22 25.79
N LEU A 6 -19.04 25.11 24.83
CA LEU A 6 -18.99 25.90 23.59
C LEU A 6 -19.11 27.40 23.83
N ILE A 7 -19.94 27.83 24.75
CA ILE A 7 -20.03 29.25 25.15
C ILE A 7 -18.73 29.70 25.81
N CYS A 8 -18.22 28.94 26.77
CA CYS A 8 -16.95 29.24 27.45
C CYS A 8 -15.79 29.31 26.45
N ARG A 9 -15.69 28.36 25.51
CA ARG A 9 -14.68 28.38 24.45
C ARG A 9 -14.79 29.64 23.58
N SER A 10 -16.01 30.00 23.16
CA SER A 10 -16.22 31.19 22.32
C SER A 10 -15.78 32.48 23.01
N ILE A 11 -16.05 32.61 24.32
CA ILE A 11 -15.62 33.76 25.14
C ILE A 11 -14.10 33.74 25.34
N TRP A 12 -13.50 32.54 25.56
CA TRP A 12 -12.05 32.40 25.75
C TRP A 12 -11.27 32.77 24.50
N GLU A 13 -11.75 32.33 23.30
CA GLU A 13 -11.12 32.63 22.03
C GLU A 13 -11.24 34.10 21.63
N ASN A 14 -12.36 34.74 21.97
CA ASN A 14 -12.60 36.16 21.72
C ASN A 14 -13.47 36.80 22.81
N PRO A 15 -12.86 37.40 23.84
CA PRO A 15 -13.60 38.02 24.97
C PRO A 15 -14.52 39.19 24.57
N HIS A 16 -14.36 39.71 23.35
CA HIS A 16 -15.19 40.83 22.87
C HIS A 16 -16.35 40.41 21.97
N MET A 17 -16.58 39.10 21.78
CA MET A 17 -17.69 38.60 20.98
C MET A 17 -19.04 38.99 21.57
N THR A 18 -19.90 39.49 20.71
CA THR A 18 -21.29 39.74 21.04
C THR A 18 -22.08 38.42 21.04
N GLN A 19 -23.22 38.38 21.76
CA GLN A 19 -24.11 37.22 21.73
C GLN A 19 -24.59 36.87 20.32
N ARG A 20 -24.68 37.86 19.41
CA ARG A 20 -25.06 37.65 17.99
C ARG A 20 -23.95 36.92 17.23
N GLU A 21 -22.70 37.32 17.43
CA GLU A 21 -21.54 36.68 16.82
C GLU A 21 -21.33 35.26 17.36
N ILE A 22 -21.50 35.05 18.67
CA ILE A 22 -21.49 33.70 19.27
C ILE A 22 -22.60 32.84 18.62
N GLY A 23 -23.82 33.41 18.46
CA GLY A 23 -24.93 32.70 17.83
C GLY A 23 -24.63 32.31 16.36
N GLN A 24 -24.01 33.21 15.59
CA GLN A 24 -23.58 32.92 14.23
C GLN A 24 -22.51 31.84 14.18
N LYS A 25 -21.47 31.97 15.02
CA LYS A 25 -20.37 31.01 15.10
C LYS A 25 -20.83 29.60 15.49
N LEU A 26 -21.74 29.50 16.46
CA LEU A 26 -22.25 28.22 16.98
C LEU A 26 -23.52 27.74 16.28
N MET A 27 -24.03 28.47 15.28
CA MET A 27 -25.31 28.22 14.59
C MET A 27 -26.48 28.08 15.57
N LEU A 28 -26.49 28.93 16.63
CA LEU A 28 -27.53 28.97 17.66
C LEU A 28 -28.38 30.24 17.54
N SER A 29 -29.65 30.12 17.92
CA SER A 29 -30.52 31.31 18.01
C SER A 29 -30.02 32.25 19.11
N LEU A 30 -30.22 33.57 18.93
CA LEU A 30 -29.85 34.57 19.93
C LEU A 30 -30.48 34.30 21.29
N GLY A 31 -31.74 33.81 21.30
CA GLY A 31 -32.41 33.40 22.54
C GLY A 31 -31.73 32.22 23.24
N THR A 32 -31.26 31.24 22.46
CA THR A 32 -30.52 30.09 23.01
C THR A 32 -29.18 30.56 23.62
N VAL A 33 -28.44 31.41 22.90
CA VAL A 33 -27.16 31.96 23.38
C VAL A 33 -27.35 32.74 24.67
N ASN A 34 -28.38 33.62 24.72
CA ASN A 34 -28.69 34.40 25.92
C ASN A 34 -28.99 33.49 27.13
N ASN A 35 -29.79 32.44 26.95
CA ASN A 35 -30.08 31.48 28.02
C ASN A 35 -28.84 30.75 28.50
N LEU A 36 -28.01 30.23 27.55
CA LEU A 36 -26.77 29.52 27.90
C LEU A 36 -25.77 30.43 28.62
N ILE A 37 -25.63 31.70 28.22
CA ILE A 37 -24.77 32.65 28.95
C ILE A 37 -25.30 32.89 30.37
N LYS A 38 -26.62 33.05 30.53
CA LYS A 38 -27.21 33.19 31.90
C LYS A 38 -26.98 31.95 32.74
N GLU A 39 -27.09 30.76 32.16
CA GLU A 39 -26.77 29.50 32.84
C GLU A 39 -25.29 29.44 33.21
N CYS A 40 -24.37 29.81 32.32
CA CYS A 40 -22.94 29.88 32.59
C CYS A 40 -22.62 30.90 33.71
N MET A 41 -23.32 32.05 33.73
CA MET A 41 -23.18 33.03 34.82
C MET A 41 -23.69 32.48 36.15
N ALA A 42 -24.83 31.79 36.13
CA ALA A 42 -25.39 31.16 37.35
C ALA A 42 -24.50 30.03 37.90
N LEU A 43 -23.78 29.32 37.01
CA LEU A 43 -22.80 28.31 37.37
C LEU A 43 -21.45 28.90 37.78
N GLY A 44 -21.27 30.22 37.69
CA GLY A 44 -20.03 30.90 38.03
C GLY A 44 -18.92 30.74 36.97
N TYR A 45 -19.23 30.32 35.77
CA TYR A 45 -18.22 30.15 34.68
C TYR A 45 -17.92 31.43 33.92
N VAL A 46 -18.91 32.31 33.80
CA VAL A 46 -18.84 33.53 33.01
C VAL A 46 -19.27 34.73 33.89
N GLU A 47 -18.55 35.83 33.77
CA GLU A 47 -18.92 37.11 34.35
C GLU A 47 -19.05 38.18 33.25
N GLN A 48 -19.78 39.26 33.59
CA GLN A 48 -19.99 40.37 32.65
C GLN A 48 -19.28 41.61 33.15
N GLU A 49 -18.33 42.10 32.37
CA GLU A 49 -17.60 43.34 32.65
C GLU A 49 -18.36 44.56 32.09
N ASN A 50 -18.65 45.53 32.94
CA ASN A 50 -19.26 46.83 32.60
C ASN A 50 -20.51 46.74 31.67
N GLY A 51 -21.24 45.62 31.73
CA GLY A 51 -22.50 45.45 30.99
C GLY A 51 -22.31 45.19 29.46
N LYS A 52 -21.10 45.01 28.96
CA LYS A 52 -20.86 44.90 27.52
C LYS A 52 -20.01 43.70 27.07
N ALA A 53 -19.01 43.29 27.86
CA ALA A 53 -18.11 42.18 27.51
C ALA A 53 -18.32 41.02 28.48
N TYR A 54 -18.04 39.81 28.03
CA TYR A 54 -18.05 38.60 28.81
C TYR A 54 -16.61 38.09 28.97
N SER A 55 -16.27 37.63 30.20
CA SER A 55 -15.01 36.98 30.52
C SER A 55 -15.23 35.68 31.26
N LEU A 56 -14.27 34.77 31.21
CA LEU A 56 -14.30 33.56 32.02
C LEU A 56 -13.81 33.89 33.44
N THR A 57 -14.47 33.34 34.42
CA THR A 57 -13.98 33.33 35.80
C THR A 57 -12.86 32.26 35.93
N GLU A 58 -12.20 32.19 37.10
CA GLU A 58 -11.28 31.11 37.39
C GLU A 58 -11.96 29.73 37.29
N GLN A 59 -13.16 29.60 37.86
CA GLN A 59 -13.99 28.39 37.77
C GLN A 59 -14.39 28.06 36.33
N GLY A 60 -14.72 29.08 35.53
CA GLY A 60 -15.00 28.90 34.09
C GLY A 60 -13.80 28.44 33.30
N THR A 61 -12.63 28.93 33.66
CA THR A 61 -11.36 28.50 33.06
C THR A 61 -11.01 27.06 33.44
N GLU A 62 -11.19 26.68 34.70
CA GLU A 62 -11.01 25.29 35.15
C GLU A 62 -12.01 24.34 34.44
N PHE A 63 -13.26 24.73 34.33
CA PHE A 63 -14.28 23.97 33.62
C PHE A 63 -13.88 23.81 32.14
N LEU A 64 -13.47 24.88 31.44
CA LEU A 64 -13.06 24.80 30.06
C LEU A 64 -11.80 23.92 29.86
N ASN A 65 -10.89 23.93 30.82
CA ASN A 65 -9.68 23.10 30.77
C ASN A 65 -9.96 21.59 30.83
N THR A 66 -11.16 21.17 31.28
CA THR A 66 -11.56 19.75 31.18
C THR A 66 -11.71 19.28 29.71
N TYR A 67 -11.92 20.23 28.79
CA TYR A 67 -12.06 20.04 27.35
C TYR A 67 -10.77 20.36 26.59
N ARG A 68 -9.66 20.62 27.29
CA ARG A 68 -8.37 20.90 26.64
C ARG A 68 -7.96 19.72 25.78
N VAL A 69 -7.49 20.03 24.58
CA VAL A 69 -6.92 19.03 23.66
C VAL A 69 -5.50 18.69 24.11
N ASP A 70 -5.25 17.42 24.36
CA ASP A 70 -3.97 16.92 24.87
C ASP A 70 -2.96 16.62 23.75
N GLY A 71 -3.43 16.37 22.53
CA GLY A 71 -2.54 16.06 21.41
C GLY A 71 -3.28 15.73 20.12
N ALA A 72 -2.50 15.29 19.13
CA ALA A 72 -3.00 14.86 17.84
C ALA A 72 -2.23 13.62 17.32
N VAL A 73 -2.94 12.74 16.63
CA VAL A 73 -2.41 11.57 15.92
C VAL A 73 -2.72 11.74 14.44
N VAL A 74 -1.66 11.75 13.61
CA VAL A 74 -1.76 11.90 12.16
C VAL A 74 -1.44 10.55 11.49
N LEU A 75 -2.40 9.96 10.81
CA LEU A 75 -2.23 8.70 10.10
C LEU A 75 -1.51 8.93 8.76
N ALA A 76 -0.33 8.36 8.59
CA ALA A 76 0.54 8.55 7.43
C ALA A 76 1.21 7.23 6.98
N ALA A 77 0.63 6.08 7.32
CA ALA A 77 1.27 4.78 7.10
C ALA A 77 1.01 4.19 5.70
N GLY A 78 -0.04 4.64 4.98
CA GLY A 78 -0.51 4.05 3.74
C GLY A 78 0.38 4.31 2.52
N PHE A 79 0.32 3.41 1.53
CA PHE A 79 1.06 3.53 0.26
C PHE A 79 0.51 4.61 -0.69
N GLY A 80 -0.81 4.85 -0.69
CA GLY A 80 -1.43 5.82 -1.60
C GLY A 80 -1.41 5.38 -3.07
N SER A 81 -1.80 4.15 -3.36
CA SER A 81 -1.75 3.52 -4.69
C SER A 81 -2.43 4.30 -5.82
N ARG A 82 -3.42 5.13 -5.51
CA ARG A 82 -4.13 5.99 -6.48
C ARG A 82 -3.30 7.21 -6.95
N PHE A 83 -2.16 7.48 -6.29
CA PHE A 83 -1.24 8.58 -6.62
C PHE A 83 0.05 8.14 -7.31
N VAL A 84 0.11 6.90 -7.79
CA VAL A 84 1.27 6.48 -8.57
C VAL A 84 1.39 7.35 -9.84
N PRO A 85 2.60 7.62 -10.33
CA PRO A 85 3.89 7.14 -9.80
C PRO A 85 4.50 8.01 -8.68
N LEU A 86 3.88 9.14 -8.32
CA LEU A 86 4.40 10.05 -7.30
C LEU A 86 4.64 9.32 -5.98
N THR A 87 3.70 8.46 -5.58
CA THR A 87 3.81 7.67 -4.35
C THR A 87 4.80 6.51 -4.42
N PHE A 88 5.40 6.25 -5.56
CA PHE A 88 6.58 5.38 -5.60
C PHE A 88 7.80 6.02 -4.96
N GLU A 89 7.89 7.34 -4.98
CA GLU A 89 9.02 8.13 -4.54
C GLU A 89 8.75 8.91 -3.25
N MET A 90 7.48 9.28 -2.96
CA MET A 90 7.08 10.15 -1.86
C MET A 90 5.76 9.69 -1.25
N PRO A 91 5.62 9.55 0.08
CA PRO A 91 4.32 9.30 0.72
C PRO A 91 3.28 10.37 0.36
N LYS A 92 2.00 9.97 0.19
CA LYS A 92 0.92 10.88 -0.21
C LYS A 92 0.83 12.13 0.67
N GLY A 93 0.95 12.00 2.00
CA GLY A 93 0.89 13.14 2.93
C GLY A 93 2.06 14.13 2.82
N LEU A 94 3.15 13.76 2.14
CA LEU A 94 4.29 14.63 1.85
C LEU A 94 4.22 15.31 0.48
N LEU A 95 3.18 15.04 -0.31
CA LEU A 95 2.94 15.78 -1.55
C LEU A 95 2.62 17.25 -1.22
N GLU A 96 3.16 18.14 -2.05
CA GLU A 96 2.98 19.58 -1.88
C GLU A 96 1.69 20.04 -2.55
N VAL A 97 0.93 20.88 -1.87
CA VAL A 97 -0.22 21.58 -2.41
C VAL A 97 0.01 23.08 -2.19
N PHE A 98 0.06 23.85 -3.28
CA PHE A 98 0.44 25.26 -3.27
C PHE A 98 1.78 25.55 -2.57
N GLY A 99 2.76 24.65 -2.69
CA GLY A 99 4.11 24.82 -2.14
C GLY A 99 4.25 24.45 -0.65
N GLU A 100 3.23 23.87 -0.04
CA GLU A 100 3.29 23.37 1.34
C GLU A 100 2.87 21.90 1.37
N ARG A 101 3.64 21.02 2.05
CA ARG A 101 3.28 19.62 2.21
C ARG A 101 2.03 19.46 3.05
N MET A 102 1.10 18.59 2.64
CA MET A 102 -0.19 18.44 3.32
C MET A 102 -0.06 18.14 4.81
N VAL A 103 0.81 17.21 5.18
CA VAL A 103 1.07 16.89 6.59
C VAL A 103 1.70 18.05 7.37
N GLU A 104 2.63 18.81 6.74
CA GLU A 104 3.26 19.97 7.38
C GLU A 104 2.23 21.08 7.66
N ARG A 105 1.33 21.31 6.70
CA ARG A 105 0.23 22.26 6.86
C ARG A 105 -0.65 21.91 8.07
N GLN A 106 -1.03 20.64 8.21
CA GLN A 106 -1.84 20.20 9.34
C GLN A 106 -1.08 20.34 10.68
N ILE A 107 0.21 19.95 10.71
CA ILE A 107 1.05 20.11 11.91
C ILE A 107 1.15 21.58 12.31
N ARG A 108 1.39 22.48 11.36
CA ARG A 108 1.45 23.93 11.61
C ARG A 108 0.12 24.45 12.16
N GLN A 109 -1.00 24.08 11.55
CA GLN A 109 -2.34 24.49 12.01
C GLN A 109 -2.66 23.98 13.43
N LEU A 110 -2.26 22.74 13.76
CA LEU A 110 -2.36 22.22 15.13
C LEU A 110 -1.53 23.03 16.12
N GLN A 111 -0.27 23.36 15.76
CA GLN A 111 0.61 24.16 16.63
C GLN A 111 0.11 25.60 16.80
N GLU A 112 -0.48 26.19 15.78
CA GLU A 112 -1.15 27.51 15.85
C GLU A 112 -2.35 27.47 16.82
N ALA A 113 -3.07 26.35 16.90
CA ALA A 113 -4.13 26.12 17.88
C ALA A 113 -3.62 25.78 19.28
N GLY A 114 -2.30 25.76 19.50
CA GLY A 114 -1.67 25.47 20.79
C GLY A 114 -1.45 23.99 21.08
N ILE A 115 -1.69 23.10 20.12
CA ILE A 115 -1.53 21.65 20.26
C ILE A 115 -0.10 21.30 19.85
N ARG A 116 0.71 20.80 20.79
CA ARG A 116 2.13 20.53 20.59
C ARG A 116 2.51 19.06 20.68
N ASP A 117 1.74 18.24 21.37
CA ASP A 117 1.98 16.79 21.44
C ASP A 117 1.36 16.11 20.20
N ILE A 118 2.14 16.05 19.13
CA ILE A 118 1.71 15.53 17.83
C ILE A 118 2.51 14.28 17.53
N THR A 119 1.82 13.17 17.21
CA THR A 119 2.43 11.92 16.78
C THR A 119 1.98 11.59 15.35
N VAL A 120 2.93 11.38 14.45
CA VAL A 120 2.68 10.91 13.08
C VAL A 120 2.89 9.41 13.03
N VAL A 121 1.86 8.65 12.65
CA VAL A 121 1.93 7.18 12.52
C VAL A 121 2.37 6.87 11.10
N VAL A 122 3.57 6.33 10.97
CA VAL A 122 4.25 6.11 9.69
C VAL A 122 4.34 4.61 9.36
N GLY A 123 4.47 4.29 8.07
CA GLY A 123 4.64 2.93 7.58
C GLY A 123 5.44 2.92 6.28
N TYR A 124 4.75 3.08 5.15
CA TYR A 124 5.37 3.16 3.84
C TYR A 124 6.32 4.36 3.72
N LEU A 125 7.56 4.12 3.27
CA LEU A 125 8.64 5.13 3.15
C LEU A 125 8.78 6.00 4.43
N LYS A 126 8.70 5.36 5.59
CA LYS A 126 8.74 6.02 6.92
C LYS A 126 9.93 6.96 7.09
N GLU A 127 11.07 6.66 6.45
CA GLU A 127 12.30 7.45 6.50
C GLU A 127 12.10 8.88 5.95
N LYS A 128 11.13 9.05 5.05
CA LYS A 128 10.80 10.37 4.47
C LYS A 128 10.15 11.32 5.46
N PHE A 129 9.61 10.82 6.58
CA PHE A 129 8.98 11.64 7.63
C PHE A 129 9.95 12.04 8.75
N GLU A 130 11.15 11.47 8.79
CA GLU A 130 12.10 11.64 9.92
C GLU A 130 12.40 13.12 10.20
N TYR A 131 12.61 13.94 9.17
CA TYR A 131 12.91 15.37 9.30
C TYR A 131 11.81 16.17 10.05
N LEU A 132 10.58 15.66 10.14
CA LEU A 132 9.50 16.31 10.88
C LEU A 132 9.80 16.38 12.38
N ILE A 133 10.59 15.45 12.90
CA ILE A 133 11.01 15.43 14.32
C ILE A 133 11.74 16.72 14.63
N ASP A 134 12.77 17.06 13.86
CA ASP A 134 13.58 18.25 14.10
C ASP A 134 12.85 19.54 13.71
N LYS A 135 12.13 19.51 12.59
CA LYS A 135 11.47 20.71 12.05
C LYS A 135 10.26 21.15 12.90
N TYR A 136 9.46 20.20 13.37
CA TYR A 136 8.19 20.47 14.06
C TYR A 136 8.11 19.89 15.47
N GLN A 137 9.13 19.20 15.95
CA GLN A 137 9.17 18.54 17.25
C GLN A 137 8.02 17.52 17.46
N VAL A 138 7.65 16.84 16.39
CA VAL A 138 6.67 15.76 16.43
C VAL A 138 7.33 14.44 16.82
N LYS A 139 6.50 13.43 17.16
CA LYS A 139 6.91 12.05 17.39
C LYS A 139 6.53 11.20 16.18
N LEU A 140 7.34 10.19 15.88
CA LEU A 140 6.97 9.16 14.90
C LEU A 140 6.63 7.86 15.62
N LEU A 141 5.54 7.21 15.19
CA LEU A 141 5.15 5.88 15.61
C LEU A 141 5.10 4.96 14.39
N TYR A 142 5.83 3.86 14.42
CA TYR A 142 5.85 2.92 13.31
C TYR A 142 4.72 1.90 13.38
N ASN A 143 3.94 1.78 12.31
CA ASN A 143 2.98 0.68 12.11
C ASN A 143 3.66 -0.42 11.26
N PRO A 144 4.02 -1.58 11.82
CA PRO A 144 4.67 -2.66 11.07
C PRO A 144 3.73 -3.40 10.10
N GLU A 145 2.42 -3.27 10.26
CA GLU A 145 1.41 -3.99 9.49
C GLU A 145 0.80 -3.15 8.35
N TYR A 146 1.42 -2.00 8.02
CA TYR A 146 0.89 -1.06 7.02
C TYR A 146 0.67 -1.66 5.63
N SER A 147 1.41 -2.71 5.28
CA SER A 147 1.35 -3.36 3.96
C SER A 147 0.23 -4.39 3.85
N CYS A 148 -0.24 -4.95 4.97
CA CYS A 148 -1.22 -6.04 5.00
C CYS A 148 -2.53 -5.70 5.69
N LYS A 149 -2.55 -4.64 6.53
CA LYS A 149 -3.75 -4.19 7.24
C LYS A 149 -4.06 -2.71 6.98
N ASN A 150 -5.35 -2.36 7.08
CA ASN A 150 -5.84 -1.01 6.84
C ASN A 150 -5.83 -0.12 8.11
N THR A 151 -6.52 1.03 8.10
CA THR A 151 -6.46 2.07 9.15
C THR A 151 -6.92 1.59 10.52
N LEU A 152 -7.76 0.56 10.63
CA LEU A 152 -8.07 -0.09 11.90
C LEU A 152 -6.80 -0.49 12.65
N ALA A 153 -5.86 -1.18 11.98
CA ALA A 153 -4.59 -1.57 12.59
C ALA A 153 -3.72 -0.35 12.92
N THR A 154 -3.72 0.69 12.07
CA THR A 154 -2.95 1.91 12.33
C THR A 154 -3.43 2.61 13.60
N VAL A 155 -4.75 2.72 13.80
CA VAL A 155 -5.34 3.30 15.02
C VAL A 155 -5.11 2.38 16.23
N TYR A 156 -5.15 1.06 16.05
CA TYR A 156 -4.82 0.11 17.12
C TYR A 156 -3.39 0.29 17.63
N HIS A 157 -2.40 0.43 16.74
CA HIS A 157 -1.01 0.69 17.15
C HIS A 157 -0.86 2.02 17.90
N ALA A 158 -1.68 3.01 17.57
CA ALA A 158 -1.67 4.32 18.22
C ALA A 158 -2.55 4.40 19.49
N ARG A 159 -3.29 3.35 19.89
CA ARG A 159 -4.32 3.38 20.94
C ARG A 159 -3.87 3.94 22.29
N GLU A 160 -2.62 3.70 22.67
CA GLU A 160 -2.08 4.19 23.94
C GLU A 160 -2.01 5.73 23.99
N LEU A 161 -1.96 6.39 22.83
CA LEU A 161 -1.95 7.87 22.74
C LEU A 161 -3.31 8.49 23.06
N PHE A 162 -4.38 7.68 23.07
CA PHE A 162 -5.75 8.13 23.34
C PHE A 162 -6.22 7.84 24.76
N LYS A 163 -5.54 6.96 25.51
CA LYS A 163 -5.96 6.56 26.86
C LYS A 163 -5.99 7.74 27.83
N GLY A 164 -7.19 8.03 28.35
CA GLY A 164 -7.41 9.12 29.30
C GLY A 164 -7.17 10.52 28.73
N ARG A 165 -7.15 10.68 27.40
CA ARG A 165 -6.76 11.91 26.70
C ARG A 165 -7.79 12.36 25.67
N ASN A 166 -7.75 13.64 25.39
CA ASN A 166 -8.51 14.35 24.37
C ASN A 166 -7.62 14.56 23.14
N VAL A 167 -7.88 13.86 22.02
CA VAL A 167 -6.93 13.74 20.91
C VAL A 167 -7.61 13.92 19.56
N TYR A 168 -7.01 14.73 18.67
CA TYR A 168 -7.40 14.73 17.27
C TYR A 168 -6.85 13.49 16.55
N LEU A 169 -7.66 12.91 15.67
CA LEU A 169 -7.28 11.86 14.73
C LEU A 169 -7.42 12.39 13.31
N LEU A 170 -6.33 12.36 12.55
CA LEU A 170 -6.20 13.03 11.25
C LEU A 170 -5.62 12.07 10.22
N SER A 171 -5.99 12.25 8.95
CA SER A 171 -5.29 11.66 7.80
C SER A 171 -4.27 12.66 7.25
N SER A 172 -3.04 12.20 6.98
CA SER A 172 -1.93 13.05 6.53
C SER A 172 -2.15 13.70 5.16
N ASP A 173 -3.07 13.18 4.37
CA ASP A 173 -3.40 13.57 2.99
C ASP A 173 -4.61 14.50 2.89
N ASN A 174 -5.13 14.99 4.01
CA ASN A 174 -6.13 16.05 4.02
C ASN A 174 -5.46 17.42 3.87
N TRP A 175 -5.93 18.22 2.94
CA TRP A 175 -5.57 19.64 2.83
C TRP A 175 -6.71 20.49 3.37
N LEU A 176 -6.44 21.30 4.41
CA LEU A 176 -7.42 22.17 5.04
C LEU A 176 -7.21 23.61 4.58
N ARG A 177 -8.26 24.25 4.07
CA ARG A 177 -8.18 25.65 3.60
C ARG A 177 -7.82 26.58 4.73
N GLU A 178 -8.58 26.52 5.82
CA GLU A 178 -8.38 27.32 7.02
C GLU A 178 -8.16 26.42 8.24
N ASN A 179 -7.55 26.99 9.27
CA ASN A 179 -7.35 26.26 10.51
C ASN A 179 -8.69 25.99 11.21
N MET A 180 -9.06 24.74 11.37
CA MET A 180 -10.28 24.30 12.05
C MET A 180 -10.04 23.71 13.44
N TYR A 181 -8.81 23.69 13.91
CA TYR A 181 -8.43 23.15 15.19
C TYR A 181 -8.56 24.17 16.30
N HIS A 182 -8.93 23.69 17.50
CA HIS A 182 -9.10 24.50 18.69
C HIS A 182 -8.33 23.92 19.87
N ALA A 183 -7.88 24.77 20.79
CA ALA A 183 -7.22 24.33 22.01
C ALA A 183 -8.16 23.54 22.95
N HIS A 184 -9.47 23.73 22.80
CA HIS A 184 -10.51 23.07 23.62
C HIS A 184 -11.62 22.54 22.72
N GLU A 185 -12.06 21.28 22.93
CA GLU A 185 -13.13 20.66 22.19
C GLU A 185 -14.18 20.01 23.10
N CYS A 186 -15.43 20.42 22.92
CA CYS A 186 -16.51 20.14 23.87
C CYS A 186 -17.32 18.87 23.54
N GLY A 187 -16.66 17.82 23.05
CA GLY A 187 -17.25 16.51 22.74
C GLY A 187 -16.69 15.95 21.44
N ALA A 188 -16.60 14.64 21.32
CA ALA A 188 -16.08 13.97 20.15
C ALA A 188 -16.89 14.28 18.89
N TRP A 189 -16.21 14.48 17.76
CA TRP A 189 -16.84 14.82 16.50
C TRP A 189 -16.08 14.27 15.30
N TYR A 190 -16.77 14.16 14.17
CA TYR A 190 -16.20 13.90 12.85
C TYR A 190 -16.51 15.07 11.90
N SER A 191 -15.53 15.52 11.14
CA SER A 191 -15.70 16.49 10.08
C SER A 191 -16.58 15.92 8.98
N LEU A 192 -17.58 16.68 8.53
CA LEU A 192 -18.50 16.28 7.49
C LEU A 192 -18.50 17.29 6.35
N SER A 193 -18.47 16.79 5.11
CA SER A 193 -18.74 17.56 3.91
C SER A 193 -20.09 17.18 3.32
N HIS A 194 -20.71 18.06 2.52
CA HIS A 194 -22.00 17.79 1.89
C HIS A 194 -21.81 17.39 0.42
N ALA A 195 -22.31 16.22 0.05
CA ALA A 195 -22.38 15.79 -1.34
C ALA A 195 -23.62 16.38 -2.02
N GLY A 196 -23.42 17.02 -3.17
CA GLY A 196 -24.52 17.35 -4.08
C GLY A 196 -24.65 16.26 -5.15
N GLY A 197 -25.75 15.51 -5.14
CA GLY A 197 -25.96 14.35 -6.01
C GLY A 197 -25.58 13.03 -5.37
N ASP A 198 -25.35 12.00 -6.19
CA ASP A 198 -24.99 10.65 -5.72
C ASP A 198 -23.52 10.62 -5.27
N THR A 199 -23.27 9.88 -4.19
CA THR A 199 -21.92 9.64 -3.66
C THR A 199 -21.76 8.20 -3.19
N SER A 200 -20.54 7.69 -3.27
CA SER A 200 -20.13 6.40 -2.68
C SER A 200 -19.52 6.54 -1.30
N GLU A 201 -19.44 7.77 -0.78
CA GLU A 201 -18.84 8.10 0.51
C GLU A 201 -19.69 7.61 1.69
N TRP A 202 -19.16 7.74 2.89
CA TRP A 202 -19.80 7.31 4.14
C TRP A 202 -20.79 8.35 4.61
N CYS A 203 -22.04 8.23 4.17
CA CYS A 203 -23.12 9.15 4.48
C CYS A 203 -23.54 9.05 5.95
N VAL A 204 -23.75 10.20 6.57
CA VAL A 204 -24.00 10.33 8.01
C VAL A 204 -25.42 10.86 8.26
N SER A 205 -26.15 10.16 9.11
CA SER A 205 -27.40 10.66 9.71
C SER A 205 -27.14 11.18 11.11
N PHE A 206 -27.70 12.32 11.46
CA PHE A 206 -27.58 12.91 12.79
C PHE A 206 -28.87 13.61 13.25
N ASN A 207 -29.08 13.67 14.56
CA ASN A 207 -30.27 14.27 15.12
C ASN A 207 -30.16 15.80 15.27
N LYS A 208 -31.23 16.47 15.71
CA LYS A 208 -31.28 17.93 15.93
C LYS A 208 -30.24 18.48 16.91
N LYS A 209 -29.64 17.64 17.75
CA LYS A 209 -28.55 18.00 18.68
C LYS A 209 -27.15 17.77 18.04
N GLY A 210 -27.09 17.38 16.77
CA GLY A 210 -25.87 17.09 16.05
C GLY A 210 -25.27 15.71 16.37
N ARG A 211 -25.90 14.87 17.23
CA ARG A 211 -25.40 13.52 17.52
C ARG A 211 -25.57 12.63 16.30
N ILE A 212 -24.49 11.99 15.87
CA ILE A 212 -24.49 10.99 14.80
C ILE A 212 -25.32 9.78 15.26
N THR A 213 -26.25 9.34 14.41
CA THR A 213 -27.20 8.25 14.71
C THR A 213 -27.10 7.09 13.75
N GLY A 214 -26.41 7.25 12.62
CA GLY A 214 -26.18 6.20 11.65
C GLY A 214 -25.14 6.62 10.63
N VAL A 215 -24.44 5.63 10.06
CA VAL A 215 -23.50 5.77 8.96
C VAL A 215 -23.80 4.68 7.94
N GLU A 216 -23.90 5.05 6.66
CA GLU A 216 -24.17 4.13 5.55
C GLU A 216 -23.21 4.44 4.39
N VAL A 217 -22.76 3.42 3.68
CA VAL A 217 -21.91 3.60 2.50
C VAL A 217 -22.79 3.93 1.30
N GLY A 218 -22.50 5.06 0.65
CA GLY A 218 -23.27 5.58 -0.48
C GLY A 218 -24.53 6.33 -0.07
N GLY A 219 -24.95 7.27 -0.90
CA GLY A 219 -26.15 8.08 -0.68
C GLY A 219 -26.32 9.17 -1.73
N ARG A 220 -27.29 10.03 -1.51
CA ARG A 220 -27.57 11.18 -2.38
C ARG A 220 -27.92 12.41 -1.58
N ASP A 221 -27.34 13.56 -1.99
CA ASP A 221 -27.60 14.86 -1.35
C ASP A 221 -27.45 14.76 0.19
N CYS A 222 -26.36 14.15 0.68
CA CYS A 222 -26.13 13.81 2.09
C CYS A 222 -24.83 14.40 2.63
N TRP A 223 -24.77 14.51 3.96
CA TRP A 223 -23.52 14.75 4.66
C TRP A 223 -22.73 13.46 4.75
N TYR A 224 -21.42 13.51 4.51
CA TYR A 224 -20.54 12.34 4.56
C TYR A 224 -19.28 12.63 5.37
N MET A 225 -18.68 11.57 5.93
CA MET A 225 -17.43 11.65 6.68
C MET A 225 -16.29 12.10 5.76
N TYR A 226 -15.61 13.19 6.09
CA TYR A 226 -14.57 13.76 5.27
C TYR A 226 -13.64 14.67 6.07
N GLY A 227 -12.38 14.23 6.23
CA GLY A 227 -11.36 14.99 6.95
C GLY A 227 -11.16 14.56 8.41
N PRO A 228 -10.76 15.49 9.28
CA PRO A 228 -10.37 15.22 10.65
C PRO A 228 -11.50 14.70 11.55
N ALA A 229 -11.12 13.89 12.54
CA ALA A 229 -11.96 13.54 13.67
C ALA A 229 -11.33 14.00 14.99
N TYR A 230 -12.16 14.19 15.99
CA TYR A 230 -11.72 14.48 17.35
C TYR A 230 -12.30 13.44 18.31
N PHE A 231 -11.44 12.81 19.09
CA PHE A 231 -11.77 11.82 20.09
C PHE A 231 -11.64 12.44 21.48
N SER A 232 -12.77 12.66 22.16
CA SER A 232 -12.74 13.00 23.58
C SER A 232 -12.30 11.78 24.41
N ARG A 233 -11.78 12.02 25.61
CA ARG A 233 -11.44 10.96 26.56
C ARG A 233 -12.59 9.95 26.72
N GLU A 234 -13.81 10.45 26.94
CA GLU A 234 -15.00 9.61 27.12
C GLU A 234 -15.30 8.76 25.86
N PHE A 235 -15.15 9.33 24.66
CA PHE A 235 -15.31 8.58 23.43
C PHE A 235 -14.27 7.45 23.33
N SER A 236 -13.02 7.77 23.58
CA SER A 236 -11.90 6.82 23.50
C SER A 236 -12.07 5.66 24.48
N GLU A 237 -12.46 5.93 25.72
CA GLU A 237 -12.71 4.91 26.77
C GLU A 237 -13.78 3.90 26.36
N ARG A 238 -14.76 4.31 25.55
CA ARG A 238 -15.85 3.45 25.06
C ARG A 238 -15.53 2.79 23.72
N PHE A 239 -14.79 3.46 22.88
CA PHE A 239 -14.50 3.01 21.51
C PHE A 239 -13.38 1.95 21.44
N PHE A 240 -12.25 2.21 22.10
CA PHE A 240 -11.07 1.34 21.99
C PHE A 240 -11.30 -0.10 22.48
N PRO A 241 -12.08 -0.39 23.53
CA PRO A 241 -12.38 -1.79 23.89
C PRO A 241 -13.02 -2.60 22.75
N VAL A 242 -13.82 -1.96 21.89
CA VAL A 242 -14.42 -2.61 20.71
C VAL A 242 -13.38 -2.73 19.59
N LEU A 243 -12.65 -1.65 19.29
CA LEU A 243 -11.63 -1.63 18.24
C LEU A 243 -10.53 -2.68 18.48
N GLU A 244 -10.07 -2.83 19.73
CA GLU A 244 -9.07 -3.84 20.09
C GLU A 244 -9.57 -5.27 19.81
N ARG A 245 -10.87 -5.53 20.05
CA ARG A 245 -11.47 -6.84 19.73
C ARG A 245 -11.59 -7.08 18.23
N TYR A 246 -11.94 -6.04 17.47
CA TYR A 246 -11.98 -6.13 16.01
C TYR A 246 -10.60 -6.44 15.45
N TYR A 247 -9.55 -5.82 15.97
CA TYR A 247 -8.18 -6.05 15.53
C TYR A 247 -7.74 -7.51 15.72
N GLU A 248 -8.22 -8.20 16.77
CA GLU A 248 -7.93 -9.60 17.08
C GLU A 248 -8.72 -10.60 16.22
N LEU A 249 -9.78 -10.18 15.53
CA LEU A 249 -10.64 -11.06 14.73
C LEU A 249 -10.07 -11.29 13.33
N PRO A 250 -9.98 -12.55 12.85
CA PRO A 250 -9.66 -12.84 11.46
C PRO A 250 -10.71 -12.24 10.50
N GLY A 251 -10.25 -11.76 9.33
CA GLY A 251 -11.11 -11.16 8.31
C GLY A 251 -11.45 -9.68 8.54
N THR A 252 -10.78 -9.02 9.48
CA THR A 252 -10.91 -7.59 9.75
C THR A 252 -9.71 -6.77 9.27
N GLU A 253 -8.75 -7.41 8.63
CA GLU A 253 -7.46 -6.82 8.23
C GLU A 253 -7.65 -5.61 7.29
N GLN A 254 -8.67 -5.64 6.44
CA GLN A 254 -8.97 -4.59 5.47
C GLN A 254 -9.98 -3.55 5.97
N LEU A 255 -10.39 -3.62 7.25
CA LEU A 255 -11.33 -2.65 7.80
C LEU A 255 -10.64 -1.32 8.10
N TYR A 256 -11.37 -0.23 7.87
CA TYR A 256 -11.06 1.10 8.40
C TYR A 256 -11.57 1.18 9.84
N TRP A 257 -11.02 2.07 10.65
CA TRP A 257 -11.52 2.28 12.01
C TRP A 257 -12.97 2.79 12.02
N GLU A 258 -13.39 3.49 11.00
CA GLU A 258 -14.75 3.97 10.78
C GLU A 258 -15.77 2.84 10.67
N HIS A 259 -15.39 1.70 10.09
CA HIS A 259 -16.26 0.51 10.06
C HIS A 259 -16.63 0.05 11.47
N VAL A 260 -15.70 0.10 12.41
CA VAL A 260 -15.97 -0.26 13.81
C VAL A 260 -17.02 0.67 14.40
N TYR A 261 -16.88 1.99 14.18
CA TYR A 261 -17.85 2.97 14.67
C TYR A 261 -19.23 2.82 13.98
N MET A 262 -19.25 2.59 12.68
CA MET A 262 -20.47 2.30 11.92
C MET A 262 -21.21 1.07 12.47
N GLU A 263 -20.51 -0.04 12.66
CA GLU A 263 -21.10 -1.27 13.19
C GLU A 263 -21.59 -1.11 14.64
N ILE A 264 -20.93 -0.27 15.46
CA ILE A 264 -21.42 0.09 16.78
C ILE A 264 -22.76 0.82 16.68
N LEU A 265 -22.88 1.83 15.81
CA LEU A 265 -24.12 2.59 15.64
C LEU A 265 -25.27 1.74 15.12
N ASN A 266 -24.98 0.83 14.19
CA ASN A 266 -25.98 -0.05 13.56
C ASN A 266 -26.34 -1.29 14.42
N GLY A 267 -25.61 -1.56 15.51
CA GLY A 267 -25.79 -2.72 16.37
C GLY A 267 -25.20 -4.03 15.80
N ASP A 268 -24.49 -3.98 14.69
CA ASP A 268 -23.88 -5.16 14.04
C ASP A 268 -22.67 -5.70 14.80
N TRP A 269 -22.00 -4.86 15.59
CA TRP A 269 -20.84 -5.22 16.39
C TRP A 269 -21.09 -6.39 17.35
N GLU A 270 -22.30 -6.49 17.93
CA GLU A 270 -22.65 -7.60 18.82
C GLU A 270 -22.64 -8.93 18.08
N ARG A 271 -23.16 -8.98 16.85
CA ARG A 271 -23.16 -10.19 16.03
C ARG A 271 -21.74 -10.60 15.69
N ARG A 272 -20.88 -9.66 15.30
CA ARG A 272 -19.49 -9.91 14.94
C ARG A 272 -18.68 -10.43 16.15
N LEU A 273 -18.79 -9.79 17.30
CA LEU A 273 -18.06 -10.22 18.50
C LEU A 273 -18.58 -11.53 19.11
N ARG A 274 -19.88 -11.86 18.99
CA ARG A 274 -20.42 -13.16 19.45
C ARG A 274 -19.79 -14.35 18.74
N HIS A 275 -19.48 -14.25 17.47
CA HIS A 275 -18.75 -15.27 16.73
C HIS A 275 -17.31 -15.45 17.23
N GLY A 276 -16.69 -14.40 17.77
CA GLY A 276 -15.34 -14.40 18.33
C GLY A 276 -15.23 -14.82 19.81
N ARG A 277 -16.34 -15.16 20.51
CA ARG A 277 -16.37 -15.48 21.95
C ARG A 277 -15.81 -14.38 22.86
N VAL A 278 -16.02 -13.13 22.50
CA VAL A 278 -15.46 -11.98 23.20
C VAL A 278 -16.59 -11.18 23.86
N SER A 279 -16.44 -10.82 25.13
CA SER A 279 -17.37 -9.94 25.88
C SER A 279 -16.73 -8.56 26.10
N LEU A 280 -17.57 -7.52 26.00
CA LEU A 280 -17.19 -6.18 26.44
C LEU A 280 -17.27 -6.07 27.97
N PRO A 281 -16.66 -5.02 28.58
CA PRO A 281 -16.80 -4.75 30.01
C PRO A 281 -18.26 -4.63 30.42
N GLU A 282 -18.59 -5.08 31.64
CA GLU A 282 -19.94 -4.93 32.21
C GLU A 282 -20.32 -3.43 32.29
N GLY A 283 -21.52 -3.10 31.81
CA GLY A 283 -21.98 -1.71 31.78
C GLY A 283 -21.42 -0.85 30.63
N TRP A 284 -20.79 -1.47 29.61
CA TRP A 284 -20.31 -0.71 28.44
C TRP A 284 -21.47 0.01 27.73
N GLU A 285 -21.24 1.26 27.38
CA GLU A 285 -22.15 2.09 26.61
C GLU A 285 -21.50 2.49 25.28
N ALA A 286 -22.31 2.59 24.21
CA ALA A 286 -21.83 3.01 22.90
C ALA A 286 -21.22 4.43 22.91
N PRO A 287 -20.06 4.63 22.28
CA PRO A 287 -19.44 5.95 22.18
C PRO A 287 -20.32 6.93 21.41
N VAL A 288 -20.28 8.20 21.80
CA VAL A 288 -21.09 9.27 21.21
C VAL A 288 -20.18 10.23 20.45
N MET A 289 -20.51 10.46 19.17
CA MET A 289 -19.81 11.41 18.29
C MET A 289 -20.82 12.38 17.66
N TYR A 290 -20.37 13.60 17.37
CA TYR A 290 -21.18 14.66 16.82
C TYR A 290 -20.74 15.02 15.39
N ALA A 291 -21.70 15.45 14.59
CA ALA A 291 -21.47 16.01 13.25
C ALA A 291 -20.81 17.38 13.37
N ASN A 292 -19.65 17.55 12.74
CA ASN A 292 -18.97 18.82 12.58
C ASN A 292 -19.04 19.23 11.09
N CYS A 293 -20.18 19.79 10.68
CA CYS A 293 -20.45 20.16 9.28
C CYS A 293 -19.55 21.31 8.85
N GLN A 294 -18.76 21.08 7.80
CA GLN A 294 -17.84 22.06 7.24
C GLN A 294 -18.46 22.79 6.06
N PRO A 295 -18.09 24.06 5.83
CA PRO A 295 -18.44 24.74 4.58
C PRO A 295 -17.77 24.06 3.39
N GLU A 296 -18.38 24.21 2.22
CA GLU A 296 -17.83 23.70 0.97
C GLU A 296 -16.41 24.20 0.74
N GLY A 297 -15.52 23.29 0.35
CA GLY A 297 -14.12 23.59 0.08
C GLY A 297 -13.27 23.93 1.31
N GLN A 298 -13.66 23.53 2.51
CA GLN A 298 -12.84 23.63 3.71
C GLN A 298 -11.83 22.47 3.81
N VAL A 299 -12.27 21.27 3.48
CA VAL A 299 -11.45 20.06 3.49
C VAL A 299 -11.31 19.53 2.07
N TYR A 300 -10.10 19.12 1.70
CA TYR A 300 -9.82 18.44 0.46
C TYR A 300 -9.01 17.19 0.73
N GLU A 301 -9.46 16.09 0.15
CA GLU A 301 -8.75 14.82 0.08
C GLU A 301 -8.74 14.41 -1.40
N PHE A 302 -7.57 14.39 -2.00
CA PHE A 302 -7.44 14.09 -3.41
C PHE A 302 -7.45 12.58 -3.61
N GLU A 303 -8.29 12.11 -4.54
CA GLU A 303 -8.37 10.68 -4.85
C GLU A 303 -7.24 10.22 -5.78
N ASN A 304 -6.81 11.10 -6.71
CA ASN A 304 -5.83 10.79 -7.73
C ASN A 304 -5.10 12.05 -8.21
N LEU A 305 -4.11 11.86 -9.09
CA LEU A 305 -3.31 12.95 -9.62
C LEU A 305 -4.12 13.93 -10.47
N GLU A 306 -5.17 13.50 -11.18
CA GLU A 306 -6.01 14.37 -12.00
C GLU A 306 -6.78 15.37 -11.16
N GLU A 307 -7.26 14.98 -9.98
CA GLU A 307 -7.91 15.91 -9.05
C GLU A 307 -6.91 16.93 -8.49
N LEU A 308 -5.71 16.47 -8.13
CA LEU A 308 -4.64 17.35 -7.67
C LEU A 308 -4.24 18.35 -8.76
N ARG A 309 -4.13 17.93 -10.02
CA ARG A 309 -3.85 18.80 -11.17
C ARG A 309 -4.92 19.89 -11.38
N LYS A 310 -6.19 19.56 -11.15
CA LYS A 310 -7.29 20.56 -11.22
C LYS A 310 -7.23 21.56 -10.08
N PHE A 311 -6.77 21.12 -8.92
CA PHE A 311 -6.71 21.95 -7.72
C PHE A 311 -5.45 22.81 -7.66
N ASP A 312 -4.27 22.23 -7.91
CA ASP A 312 -2.98 22.94 -7.96
C ASP A 312 -2.40 22.87 -9.39
N PRO A 313 -2.47 23.99 -10.16
CA PRO A 313 -2.00 24.01 -11.55
C PRO A 313 -0.53 23.69 -11.77
N ARG A 314 0.32 23.69 -10.73
CA ARG A 314 1.73 23.29 -10.86
C ARG A 314 1.86 21.86 -11.33
N TYR A 315 0.98 20.98 -10.91
CA TYR A 315 0.97 19.56 -11.31
C TYR A 315 0.56 19.32 -12.77
N GLN A 316 0.10 20.35 -13.50
CA GLN A 316 -0.14 20.25 -14.94
C GLN A 316 1.17 20.25 -15.74
N THR A 317 2.19 20.95 -15.24
CA THR A 317 3.47 21.13 -15.95
C THR A 317 4.60 20.30 -15.34
N HIS A 318 4.56 20.07 -14.03
CA HIS A 318 5.62 19.38 -13.30
C HIS A 318 5.09 18.75 -12.02
N SER A 319 5.27 17.43 -11.89
CA SER A 319 4.75 16.66 -10.76
C SER A 319 5.82 16.29 -9.71
N ASP A 320 7.07 16.72 -9.89
CA ASP A 320 8.24 16.33 -9.08
C ASP A 320 8.50 14.81 -9.03
N SER A 321 7.98 14.06 -10.02
CA SER A 321 8.20 12.61 -10.16
C SER A 321 9.17 12.31 -11.29
N LYS A 322 10.26 11.61 -10.98
CA LYS A 322 11.24 11.14 -11.98
C LYS A 322 10.60 10.27 -13.05
N ALA A 323 9.65 9.45 -12.67
CA ALA A 323 8.94 8.58 -13.59
C ALA A 323 8.09 9.38 -14.57
N MET A 324 7.38 10.42 -14.12
CA MET A 324 6.58 11.31 -14.97
C MET A 324 7.45 12.13 -15.92
N GLU A 325 8.54 12.70 -15.41
CA GLU A 325 9.54 13.42 -16.21
C GLU A 325 10.12 12.53 -17.30
N LEU A 326 10.48 11.28 -16.96
CA LEU A 326 10.98 10.31 -17.91
C LEU A 326 9.96 10.00 -19.02
N VAL A 327 8.72 9.69 -18.64
CA VAL A 327 7.63 9.41 -19.59
C VAL A 327 7.41 10.59 -20.52
N SER A 328 7.29 11.80 -19.97
CA SER A 328 7.14 13.06 -20.73
C SER A 328 8.27 13.22 -21.77
N ARG A 329 9.51 13.03 -21.35
CA ARG A 329 10.69 13.15 -22.21
C ARG A 329 10.72 12.09 -23.31
N VAL A 330 10.46 10.83 -22.99
CA VAL A 330 10.54 9.69 -23.94
C VAL A 330 9.44 9.77 -24.98
N LEU A 331 8.23 10.15 -24.60
CA LEU A 331 7.10 10.24 -25.52
C LEU A 331 6.99 11.62 -26.20
N GLY A 332 7.72 12.64 -25.71
CA GLY A 332 7.67 13.99 -26.26
C GLY A 332 6.33 14.69 -26.00
N VAL A 333 5.67 14.38 -24.89
CA VAL A 333 4.37 14.95 -24.50
C VAL A 333 4.49 15.66 -23.14
N PRO A 334 3.72 16.71 -22.88
CA PRO A 334 3.69 17.33 -21.55
C PRO A 334 3.10 16.36 -20.52
N GLU A 335 3.46 16.52 -19.23
CA GLU A 335 2.95 15.64 -18.17
C GLU A 335 1.42 15.67 -18.05
N SER A 336 0.76 16.79 -18.42
CA SER A 336 -0.71 16.90 -18.46
C SER A 336 -1.39 15.91 -19.41
N ASP A 337 -0.68 15.47 -20.45
CA ASP A 337 -1.21 14.56 -21.46
C ASP A 337 -1.00 13.09 -21.08
N ILE A 338 -0.32 12.83 -19.96
CA ILE A 338 -0.19 11.52 -19.33
C ILE A 338 -1.39 11.34 -18.41
N GLN A 339 -2.36 10.51 -18.82
CA GLN A 339 -3.69 10.40 -18.19
C GLN A 339 -4.01 8.95 -17.82
N ASN A 340 -5.15 8.74 -17.15
CA ASN A 340 -5.66 7.42 -16.77
C ASN A 340 -4.64 6.54 -16.05
N ILE A 341 -3.82 7.16 -15.19
CA ILE A 341 -2.74 6.49 -14.48
C ILE A 341 -3.31 5.50 -13.47
N LYS A 342 -2.85 4.24 -13.55
CA LYS A 342 -3.28 3.15 -12.66
C LYS A 342 -2.08 2.38 -12.14
N CYS A 343 -2.05 2.13 -10.84
CA CYS A 343 -1.09 1.20 -10.26
C CYS A 343 -1.37 -0.21 -10.76
N LEU A 344 -0.36 -0.86 -11.31
CA LEU A 344 -0.40 -2.31 -11.53
C LEU A 344 0.05 -3.00 -10.25
N LYS A 345 -0.30 -4.29 -10.07
CA LYS A 345 0.21 -5.06 -8.95
C LYS A 345 1.73 -4.88 -8.89
N SER A 346 2.24 -4.42 -7.76
CA SER A 346 3.68 -4.33 -7.54
C SER A 346 4.26 -5.73 -7.63
N GLY A 347 5.13 -5.97 -8.62
CA GLY A 347 6.00 -7.13 -8.63
C GLY A 347 6.91 -7.13 -7.39
N MET A 348 7.47 -8.28 -7.06
CA MET A 348 8.36 -8.44 -5.89
C MET A 348 9.65 -7.59 -5.98
N THR A 349 10.06 -7.21 -7.18
CA THR A 349 11.29 -6.46 -7.46
C THR A 349 11.06 -5.08 -8.05
N ASN A 350 10.01 -4.90 -8.83
CA ASN A 350 9.75 -3.68 -9.59
C ASN A 350 8.33 -3.17 -9.32
N LYS A 351 8.14 -1.85 -9.36
CA LYS A 351 6.84 -1.17 -9.36
C LYS A 351 6.46 -0.82 -10.78
N SER A 352 5.18 -0.91 -11.14
CA SER A 352 4.73 -0.56 -12.49
C SER A 352 3.42 0.19 -12.46
N PHE A 353 3.23 1.08 -13.42
CA PHE A 353 1.97 1.77 -13.62
C PHE A 353 1.59 1.79 -15.11
N LEU A 354 0.29 1.68 -15.34
CA LEU A 354 -0.35 1.86 -16.63
C LEU A 354 -0.69 3.35 -16.80
N PHE A 355 -0.58 3.86 -18.00
CA PHE A 355 -1.01 5.23 -18.34
C PHE A 355 -1.33 5.34 -19.83
N ASP A 356 -2.11 6.37 -20.18
CA ASP A 356 -2.44 6.72 -21.56
C ASP A 356 -1.72 8.01 -21.96
N ALA A 357 -1.20 8.03 -23.19
CA ALA A 357 -0.66 9.23 -23.84
C ALA A 357 -0.88 9.18 -25.35
N GLY A 358 -1.41 10.25 -25.94
CA GLY A 358 -1.66 10.33 -27.39
C GLY A 358 -2.62 9.24 -27.91
N GLY A 359 -3.56 8.78 -27.10
CA GLY A 359 -4.53 7.74 -27.45
C GLY A 359 -3.97 6.30 -27.45
N VAL A 360 -2.78 6.10 -26.90
CA VAL A 360 -2.14 4.79 -26.75
C VAL A 360 -1.85 4.54 -25.28
N SER A 361 -2.06 3.29 -24.84
CA SER A 361 -1.76 2.86 -23.48
C SER A 361 -0.36 2.27 -23.36
N TYR A 362 0.32 2.61 -22.28
CA TYR A 362 1.71 2.21 -22.00
C TYR A 362 1.85 1.72 -20.56
N ILE A 363 2.89 0.92 -20.32
CA ILE A 363 3.36 0.54 -18.99
C ILE A 363 4.72 1.20 -18.75
N CYS A 364 4.87 1.82 -17.58
CA CYS A 364 6.17 2.24 -17.09
C CYS A 364 6.55 1.37 -15.89
N ARG A 365 7.72 0.72 -15.96
CA ARG A 365 8.36 0.04 -14.83
C ARG A 365 9.31 1.00 -14.13
N VAL A 366 9.16 1.11 -12.82
CA VAL A 366 10.03 1.86 -11.92
C VAL A 366 10.79 0.87 -11.05
N PRO A 367 12.12 0.83 -11.08
CA PRO A 367 12.92 -0.08 -10.27
C PRO A 367 12.64 0.09 -8.78
N GLY A 368 12.48 -1.03 -8.07
CA GLY A 368 12.34 -1.02 -6.62
C GLY A 368 13.67 -0.75 -5.92
N PRO A 369 13.67 -0.18 -4.69
CA PRO A 369 14.90 0.01 -3.92
C PRO A 369 15.66 -1.31 -3.71
N GLY A 370 16.99 -1.29 -3.85
CA GLY A 370 17.85 -2.46 -3.66
C GLY A 370 17.87 -3.48 -4.80
N THR A 371 17.09 -3.26 -5.88
CA THR A 371 17.09 -4.18 -7.03
C THR A 371 18.37 -4.10 -7.85
N GLU A 372 19.10 -3.00 -7.78
CA GLU A 372 20.41 -2.82 -8.44
C GLU A 372 21.47 -3.83 -7.97
N MET A 373 21.33 -4.39 -6.74
CA MET A 373 22.21 -5.45 -6.24
C MET A 373 21.80 -6.84 -6.74
N LEU A 374 20.54 -7.03 -7.12
CA LEU A 374 19.97 -8.32 -7.48
C LEU A 374 19.93 -8.55 -9.00
N ILE A 375 19.78 -7.47 -9.80
CA ILE A 375 19.51 -7.50 -11.23
C ILE A 375 20.55 -6.65 -11.97
N ASN A 376 21.17 -7.26 -12.99
CA ASN A 376 22.08 -6.54 -13.87
C ASN A 376 21.32 -5.90 -15.04
N ARG A 377 21.02 -4.60 -14.93
CA ARG A 377 20.18 -3.85 -15.88
C ARG A 377 20.82 -3.73 -17.28
N ARG A 378 22.16 -3.75 -17.38
CA ARG A 378 22.85 -3.77 -18.68
C ARG A 378 22.64 -5.09 -19.39
N GLN A 379 22.72 -6.21 -18.67
CA GLN A 379 22.44 -7.53 -19.23
C GLN A 379 20.99 -7.64 -19.71
N GLU A 380 20.03 -7.13 -18.93
CA GLU A 380 18.63 -7.04 -19.35
C GLU A 380 18.48 -6.24 -20.66
N ALA A 381 19.13 -5.08 -20.76
CA ALA A 381 19.09 -4.25 -21.96
C ALA A 381 19.72 -4.96 -23.18
N ASP A 382 20.83 -5.68 -22.99
CA ASP A 382 21.46 -6.48 -24.04
C ASP A 382 20.50 -7.55 -24.58
N VAL A 383 19.76 -8.23 -23.68
CA VAL A 383 18.76 -9.24 -24.08
C VAL A 383 17.63 -8.60 -24.88
N TYR A 384 17.05 -7.49 -24.39
CA TYR A 384 16.01 -6.78 -25.15
C TYR A 384 16.48 -6.34 -26.52
N GLY A 385 17.77 -5.96 -26.65
CA GLY A 385 18.37 -5.60 -27.94
C GLY A 385 18.35 -6.73 -28.96
N VAL A 386 18.57 -7.98 -28.55
CA VAL A 386 18.60 -9.13 -29.45
C VAL A 386 17.24 -9.78 -29.70
N VAL A 387 16.29 -9.68 -28.75
CA VAL A 387 14.93 -10.29 -28.89
C VAL A 387 13.94 -9.37 -29.61
N ALA A 388 14.25 -8.08 -29.77
CA ALA A 388 13.35 -7.06 -30.31
C ALA A 388 12.75 -7.41 -31.68
N ASP A 389 13.54 -8.04 -32.55
CA ASP A 389 13.15 -8.34 -33.94
C ASP A 389 12.29 -9.61 -34.08
N LEU A 390 12.15 -10.42 -33.01
CA LEU A 390 11.45 -11.71 -33.11
C LEU A 390 9.91 -11.61 -32.92
N ASP A 391 9.37 -10.46 -32.61
CA ASP A 391 7.94 -10.26 -32.22
C ASP A 391 7.43 -11.21 -31.11
N ILE A 392 8.35 -11.69 -30.28
CA ILE A 392 8.04 -12.59 -29.15
C ILE A 392 7.92 -11.86 -27.82
N THR A 393 8.29 -10.58 -27.76
CA THR A 393 8.26 -9.78 -26.53
C THR A 393 7.36 -8.55 -26.68
N GLU A 394 7.18 -7.80 -25.61
CA GLU A 394 6.47 -6.52 -25.65
C GLU A 394 7.24 -5.49 -26.51
N ARG A 395 6.48 -4.57 -27.13
CA ARG A 395 7.09 -3.47 -27.88
C ARG A 395 7.67 -2.47 -26.88
N LEU A 396 9.00 -2.50 -26.78
CA LEU A 396 9.76 -1.59 -25.95
C LEU A 396 9.87 -0.22 -26.61
N LEU A 397 9.63 0.88 -25.83
CA LEU A 397 9.88 2.25 -26.26
C LEU A 397 11.17 2.79 -25.64
N TYR A 398 11.42 2.40 -24.40
CA TYR A 398 12.59 2.86 -23.66
C TYR A 398 13.00 1.82 -22.60
N LEU A 399 14.29 1.64 -22.43
CA LEU A 399 14.90 0.90 -21.33
C LEU A 399 16.21 1.59 -20.98
N ASP A 400 16.36 1.99 -19.72
CA ASP A 400 17.60 2.55 -19.21
C ASP A 400 18.49 1.43 -18.66
N PRO A 401 19.66 1.18 -19.26
CA PRO A 401 20.55 0.12 -18.82
C PRO A 401 21.27 0.41 -17.50
N GLU A 402 21.23 1.64 -16.99
CA GLU A 402 21.83 2.01 -15.71
C GLU A 402 20.82 1.94 -14.57
N THR A 403 19.65 2.50 -14.77
CA THR A 403 18.64 2.59 -13.72
C THR A 403 17.58 1.50 -13.78
N GLY A 404 17.34 0.91 -14.96
CA GLY A 404 16.31 -0.11 -15.18
C GLY A 404 14.89 0.45 -15.37
N TYR A 405 14.71 1.76 -15.52
CA TYR A 405 13.43 2.30 -15.96
C TYR A 405 13.08 1.76 -17.34
N LYS A 406 11.84 1.28 -17.49
CA LYS A 406 11.37 0.69 -18.75
C LYS A 406 10.01 1.26 -19.13
N ILE A 407 9.82 1.65 -20.39
CA ILE A 407 8.53 2.03 -20.96
C ILE A 407 8.22 1.09 -22.12
N ALA A 408 7.09 0.40 -22.05
CA ALA A 408 6.63 -0.52 -23.07
C ALA A 408 5.18 -0.24 -23.46
N LYS A 409 4.78 -0.65 -24.67
CA LYS A 409 3.38 -0.60 -25.09
C LYS A 409 2.54 -1.55 -24.24
N TYR A 410 1.39 -1.08 -23.78
CA TYR A 410 0.38 -1.94 -23.18
C TYR A 410 -0.46 -2.64 -24.25
N TYR A 411 -0.83 -3.87 -23.99
CA TYR A 411 -1.69 -4.66 -24.87
C TYR A 411 -3.07 -4.80 -24.22
N ASP A 412 -4.00 -3.99 -24.68
CA ASP A 412 -5.36 -3.98 -24.15
C ASP A 412 -6.05 -5.34 -24.37
N GLY A 413 -6.74 -5.84 -23.36
CA GLY A 413 -7.38 -7.16 -23.38
C GLY A 413 -6.41 -8.35 -23.30
N ALA A 414 -5.09 -8.14 -23.17
CA ALA A 414 -4.15 -9.22 -22.87
C ALA A 414 -4.37 -9.75 -21.46
N ARG A 415 -4.13 -11.04 -21.28
CA ARG A 415 -4.12 -11.71 -19.98
C ARG A 415 -2.85 -12.52 -19.80
N ASN A 416 -2.53 -12.86 -18.57
CA ASN A 416 -1.43 -13.79 -18.30
C ASN A 416 -1.79 -15.22 -18.76
N GLY A 417 -0.79 -16.02 -19.04
CA GLY A 417 -0.98 -17.45 -19.31
C GLY A 417 -1.55 -18.16 -18.07
N ASP A 418 -2.38 -19.17 -18.32
CA ASP A 418 -2.93 -20.00 -17.23
C ASP A 418 -2.20 -21.36 -17.23
N PRO A 419 -1.43 -21.67 -16.15
CA PRO A 419 -0.72 -22.94 -16.03
C PRO A 419 -1.65 -24.16 -15.94
N ARG A 420 -2.96 -24.00 -15.81
CA ARG A 420 -3.93 -25.09 -15.78
C ARG A 420 -4.71 -25.24 -17.09
N ASN A 421 -4.51 -24.32 -18.05
CA ASN A 421 -5.15 -24.35 -19.35
C ASN A 421 -4.24 -25.04 -20.39
N PRO A 422 -4.62 -26.23 -20.95
CA PRO A 422 -3.79 -26.95 -21.93
C PRO A 422 -3.48 -26.16 -23.21
N GLU A 423 -4.38 -25.28 -23.65
CA GLU A 423 -4.17 -24.43 -24.82
C GLU A 423 -3.09 -23.39 -24.56
N ASP A 424 -3.12 -22.77 -23.38
CA ASP A 424 -2.09 -21.80 -22.96
C ASP A 424 -0.73 -22.49 -22.80
N ILE A 425 -0.69 -23.66 -22.15
CA ILE A 425 0.54 -24.46 -22.01
C ILE A 425 1.15 -24.74 -23.39
N SER A 426 0.34 -25.22 -24.34
CA SER A 426 0.81 -25.51 -25.69
C SER A 426 1.34 -24.28 -26.41
N LYS A 427 0.65 -23.13 -26.31
CA LYS A 427 1.09 -21.86 -26.93
C LYS A 427 2.36 -21.33 -26.29
N CYS A 428 2.44 -21.32 -24.96
CA CYS A 428 3.60 -20.84 -24.21
C CYS A 428 4.83 -21.70 -24.51
N MET A 429 4.71 -23.01 -24.47
CA MET A 429 5.80 -23.94 -24.77
C MET A 429 6.21 -23.88 -26.24
N GLY A 430 5.27 -23.73 -27.15
CA GLY A 430 5.56 -23.50 -28.56
C GLY A 430 6.31 -22.19 -28.83
N LEU A 431 6.00 -21.13 -28.11
CA LEU A 431 6.72 -19.86 -28.16
C LEU A 431 8.14 -20.03 -27.61
N LEU A 432 8.28 -20.64 -26.43
CA LEU A 432 9.56 -20.86 -25.77
C LEU A 432 10.50 -21.72 -26.62
N ARG A 433 9.98 -22.79 -27.25
CA ARG A 433 10.72 -23.61 -28.18
C ARG A 433 11.25 -22.83 -29.41
N ARG A 434 10.39 -22.01 -30.02
CA ARG A 434 10.84 -21.15 -31.17
C ARG A 434 11.90 -20.16 -30.73
N PHE A 435 11.77 -19.59 -29.54
CA PHE A 435 12.78 -18.69 -28.96
C PHE A 435 14.11 -19.41 -28.78
N HIS A 436 14.17 -20.57 -28.15
CA HIS A 436 15.40 -21.36 -27.98
C HIS A 436 16.04 -21.78 -29.29
N GLN A 437 15.24 -21.95 -30.33
CA GLN A 437 15.71 -22.33 -31.69
C GLN A 437 16.11 -21.13 -32.56
N SER A 438 15.93 -19.90 -32.07
CA SER A 438 16.19 -18.68 -32.84
C SER A 438 17.68 -18.43 -33.14
N GLY A 439 18.59 -19.07 -32.41
CA GLY A 439 20.02 -18.85 -32.52
C GLY A 439 20.51 -17.52 -31.96
N LEU A 440 19.65 -16.79 -31.23
CA LEU A 440 20.06 -15.57 -30.55
C LEU A 440 21.05 -15.87 -29.43
N ALA A 441 22.00 -14.95 -29.24
CA ALA A 441 23.00 -15.05 -28.19
C ALA A 441 23.34 -13.69 -27.59
N VAL A 442 23.72 -13.69 -26.32
CA VAL A 442 24.24 -12.54 -25.58
C VAL A 442 25.61 -12.86 -25.00
N GLY A 443 26.35 -11.82 -24.59
CA GLY A 443 27.70 -11.96 -24.06
C GLY A 443 27.80 -12.45 -22.61
N HIS A 444 26.71 -12.92 -22.00
CA HIS A 444 26.69 -13.36 -20.60
C HIS A 444 25.90 -14.65 -20.41
N ASP A 445 26.32 -15.43 -19.45
CA ASP A 445 25.66 -16.67 -19.04
C ASP A 445 24.75 -16.44 -17.84
N PHE A 446 23.67 -17.21 -17.76
CA PHE A 446 23.01 -17.45 -16.48
C PHE A 446 23.71 -18.64 -15.78
N ASN A 447 24.52 -18.32 -14.78
CA ASN A 447 25.26 -19.33 -14.01
C ASN A 447 24.53 -19.61 -12.69
N ILE A 448 23.81 -20.73 -12.62
CA ILE A 448 23.02 -21.10 -11.45
C ILE A 448 23.89 -21.31 -10.19
N ARG A 449 25.12 -21.84 -10.34
CA ARG A 449 26.07 -22.03 -9.23
C ARG A 449 26.45 -20.70 -8.58
N GLU A 450 26.80 -19.71 -9.40
CA GLU A 450 27.14 -18.36 -8.93
C GLU A 450 25.93 -17.69 -8.27
N ARG A 451 24.73 -17.84 -8.83
CA ARG A 451 23.50 -17.31 -8.26
C ARG A 451 23.16 -17.94 -6.90
N ILE A 452 23.30 -19.26 -6.76
CA ILE A 452 23.11 -19.94 -5.46
C ILE A 452 24.13 -19.42 -4.43
N MET A 453 25.41 -19.34 -4.79
CA MET A 453 26.45 -18.80 -3.90
C MET A 453 26.18 -17.35 -3.49
N PHE A 454 25.70 -16.54 -4.41
CA PHE A 454 25.33 -15.15 -4.15
C PHE A 454 24.23 -15.05 -3.09
N TYR A 455 23.09 -15.75 -3.28
CA TYR A 455 21.99 -15.72 -2.29
C TYR A 455 22.35 -16.45 -0.99
N GLU A 456 23.16 -17.50 -1.04
CA GLU A 456 23.71 -18.15 0.16
C GLU A 456 24.49 -17.12 1.03
N ASN A 457 25.37 -16.35 0.43
CA ASN A 457 26.12 -15.29 1.12
C ASN A 457 25.19 -14.20 1.68
N LEU A 458 24.19 -13.78 0.93
CA LEU A 458 23.21 -12.82 1.43
C LEU A 458 22.45 -13.36 2.65
N CYS A 459 21.98 -14.61 2.62
CA CYS A 459 21.32 -15.25 3.75
C CYS A 459 22.24 -15.32 4.98
N LEU A 460 23.48 -15.74 4.80
CA LEU A 460 24.44 -15.88 5.91
C LEU A 460 24.74 -14.54 6.59
N ASN A 461 24.73 -13.45 5.83
CA ASN A 461 24.96 -12.09 6.35
C ASN A 461 23.70 -11.46 6.99
N HIS A 462 22.50 -12.04 6.78
CA HIS A 462 21.22 -11.45 7.20
C HIS A 462 20.35 -12.43 8.01
N GLY A 463 20.93 -13.18 8.94
CA GLY A 463 20.17 -14.03 9.88
C GLY A 463 20.36 -15.52 9.67
N GLY A 464 21.08 -15.93 8.61
CA GLY A 464 21.39 -17.34 8.35
C GLY A 464 20.34 -18.05 7.50
N ILE A 465 20.51 -19.36 7.36
CA ILE A 465 19.62 -20.24 6.59
C ILE A 465 18.91 -21.17 7.56
N PRO A 466 17.56 -21.17 7.62
CA PRO A 466 16.81 -21.83 8.69
C PRO A 466 16.61 -23.34 8.52
N PHE A 467 17.06 -23.95 7.41
CA PHE A 467 16.84 -25.38 7.15
C PHE A 467 17.89 -26.25 7.86
N GLU A 468 17.44 -27.20 8.70
CA GLU A 468 18.33 -28.07 9.49
C GLU A 468 19.23 -28.96 8.60
N ASP A 469 18.69 -29.48 7.50
CA ASP A 469 19.40 -30.36 6.56
C ASP A 469 20.09 -29.61 5.41
N TYR A 470 20.25 -28.28 5.53
CA TYR A 470 20.79 -27.43 4.48
C TYR A 470 22.12 -27.94 3.91
N ARG A 471 23.05 -28.32 4.76
CA ARG A 471 24.39 -28.79 4.34
C ARG A 471 24.33 -30.04 3.47
N GLU A 472 23.45 -30.96 3.80
CA GLU A 472 23.26 -32.21 3.05
C GLU A 472 22.64 -31.88 1.67
N ILE A 473 21.58 -31.10 1.66
CA ILE A 473 20.89 -30.69 0.40
C ILE A 473 21.83 -29.89 -0.50
N ARG A 474 22.56 -28.93 0.07
CA ARG A 474 23.61 -28.20 -0.65
C ARG A 474 24.61 -29.15 -1.31
N GLY A 475 25.12 -30.14 -0.60
CA GLY A 475 26.03 -31.15 -1.15
C GLY A 475 25.44 -31.83 -2.39
N ARG A 476 24.20 -32.30 -2.30
CA ARG A 476 23.48 -32.89 -3.43
C ARG A 476 23.35 -31.93 -4.62
N MET A 477 23.06 -30.63 -4.38
CA MET A 477 22.98 -29.63 -5.44
C MET A 477 24.31 -29.45 -6.18
N TRP A 478 25.44 -29.51 -5.43
CA TRP A 478 26.78 -29.44 -6.04
C TRP A 478 27.06 -30.68 -6.91
N GLU A 479 26.71 -31.87 -6.46
CA GLU A 479 26.83 -33.11 -7.26
C GLU A 479 25.98 -33.03 -8.54
N LEU A 480 24.75 -32.50 -8.45
CA LEU A 480 23.88 -32.32 -9.62
C LEU A 480 24.45 -31.30 -10.62
N MET A 481 25.02 -30.20 -10.15
CA MET A 481 25.66 -29.23 -11.02
C MET A 481 26.89 -29.81 -11.73
N ASP A 482 27.74 -30.55 -11.00
CA ASP A 482 28.91 -31.21 -11.57
C ASP A 482 28.50 -32.26 -12.62
N TRP A 483 27.42 -32.99 -12.39
CA TRP A 483 26.86 -33.94 -13.33
C TRP A 483 26.32 -33.21 -14.61
N LEU A 484 25.53 -32.15 -14.45
CA LEU A 484 25.00 -31.37 -15.59
C LEU A 484 26.13 -30.74 -16.41
N ASP A 485 27.15 -30.16 -15.77
CA ASP A 485 28.31 -29.59 -16.42
C ASP A 485 29.06 -30.67 -17.22
N GLY A 486 29.16 -31.90 -16.69
CA GLY A 486 29.79 -33.05 -17.37
C GLY A 486 29.05 -33.54 -18.61
N LEU A 487 27.77 -33.22 -18.79
CA LEU A 487 26.99 -33.58 -19.98
C LEU A 487 27.37 -32.72 -21.20
N GLY A 488 27.99 -31.55 -21.01
CA GLY A 488 28.41 -30.67 -22.10
C GLY A 488 27.27 -30.22 -23.02
N ARG A 489 26.08 -30.02 -22.48
CA ARG A 489 24.88 -29.65 -23.25
C ARG A 489 25.01 -28.25 -23.85
N PRO A 490 24.42 -28.00 -25.04
CA PRO A 490 24.49 -26.70 -25.69
C PRO A 490 23.72 -25.64 -24.87
N LYS A 491 24.31 -24.44 -24.78
CA LYS A 491 23.65 -23.27 -24.21
C LYS A 491 22.96 -22.49 -25.33
N VAL A 492 21.77 -22.00 -25.03
CA VAL A 492 20.99 -21.04 -25.81
C VAL A 492 20.66 -19.84 -24.97
N LEU A 493 20.17 -18.78 -25.58
CA LEU A 493 19.55 -17.69 -24.78
C LEU A 493 18.28 -18.24 -24.16
N ALA A 494 18.24 -18.29 -22.82
CA ALA A 494 17.13 -18.75 -22.01
C ALA A 494 16.55 -17.60 -21.21
N HIS A 495 15.25 -17.64 -20.91
CA HIS A 495 14.53 -16.59 -20.20
C HIS A 495 14.78 -16.62 -18.67
N ILE A 496 14.88 -17.81 -18.13
CA ILE A 496 15.10 -18.14 -16.71
C ILE A 496 13.88 -17.86 -15.82
N ASP A 497 13.19 -16.76 -16.01
CA ASP A 497 11.95 -16.42 -15.30
C ASP A 497 10.71 -16.72 -16.14
N SER A 498 10.67 -17.88 -16.79
CA SER A 498 9.63 -18.34 -17.70
C SER A 498 8.35 -18.82 -16.99
N ASN A 499 7.91 -18.08 -15.96
CA ASN A 499 6.62 -18.34 -15.29
C ASN A 499 5.43 -17.90 -16.18
N PHE A 500 4.23 -18.46 -15.94
CA PHE A 500 3.05 -18.15 -16.75
C PHE A 500 2.59 -16.70 -16.61
N ASP A 501 2.93 -16.00 -15.55
CA ASP A 501 2.64 -14.57 -15.39
C ASP A 501 3.43 -13.70 -16.38
N ASN A 502 4.57 -14.21 -16.88
CA ASN A 502 5.40 -13.54 -17.88
C ASN A 502 5.01 -13.89 -19.32
N PHE A 503 4.03 -14.79 -19.55
CA PHE A 503 3.44 -15.01 -20.87
C PHE A 503 2.14 -14.20 -21.01
N LEU A 504 2.13 -13.25 -21.94
CA LEU A 504 0.94 -12.47 -22.27
C LEU A 504 0.19 -13.13 -23.42
N MET A 505 -1.04 -13.57 -23.15
CA MET A 505 -1.95 -14.10 -24.15
C MET A 505 -2.76 -12.95 -24.75
N LEU A 506 -2.51 -12.64 -26.01
CA LEU A 506 -3.17 -11.52 -26.71
C LEU A 506 -4.55 -11.92 -27.25
N PRO A 507 -5.49 -10.95 -27.40
CA PRO A 507 -6.83 -11.21 -27.93
C PRO A 507 -6.83 -11.80 -29.36
N ASP A 508 -5.77 -11.57 -30.14
CA ASP A 508 -5.60 -12.12 -31.49
C ASP A 508 -5.06 -13.58 -31.50
N GLY A 509 -4.88 -14.16 -30.31
CA GLY A 509 -4.43 -15.54 -30.13
C GLY A 509 -2.91 -15.72 -30.12
N ARG A 510 -2.11 -14.65 -30.32
CA ARG A 510 -0.65 -14.69 -30.15
C ARG A 510 -0.27 -14.69 -28.68
N ALA A 511 0.92 -15.19 -28.38
CA ALA A 511 1.54 -15.07 -27.06
C ALA A 511 2.81 -14.25 -27.15
N LYS A 512 3.13 -13.52 -26.08
CA LYS A 512 4.40 -12.80 -25.89
C LYS A 512 5.02 -13.19 -24.57
N LEU A 513 6.36 -13.11 -24.49
CA LEU A 513 7.13 -13.36 -23.29
C LEU A 513 7.79 -12.05 -22.85
N ILE A 514 7.60 -11.69 -21.58
CA ILE A 514 8.03 -10.41 -21.02
C ILE A 514 8.92 -10.63 -19.80
N ASP A 515 9.61 -9.57 -19.38
CA ASP A 515 10.43 -9.50 -18.16
C ASP A 515 11.71 -10.34 -18.19
N TRP A 516 12.64 -9.93 -19.06
CA TRP A 516 13.90 -10.59 -19.38
C TRP A 516 15.03 -10.32 -18.36
N GLU A 517 14.74 -9.91 -17.15
CA GLU A 517 15.73 -9.42 -16.19
C GLU A 517 16.73 -10.48 -15.68
N TYR A 518 16.42 -11.78 -15.84
CA TYR A 518 17.30 -12.90 -15.49
C TYR A 518 17.86 -13.65 -16.71
N ALA A 519 17.44 -13.27 -17.91
CA ALA A 519 17.80 -13.99 -19.13
C ALA A 519 19.31 -14.00 -19.37
N GLY A 520 19.82 -15.09 -19.95
CA GLY A 520 21.23 -15.32 -20.25
C GLY A 520 21.47 -16.65 -20.95
N MET A 521 22.69 -16.90 -21.36
CA MET A 521 23.05 -18.17 -22.03
C MET A 521 22.99 -19.31 -20.99
N CYS A 522 22.12 -20.30 -21.23
CA CYS A 522 21.91 -21.45 -20.37
C CYS A 522 21.42 -22.68 -21.13
N ASP A 523 21.35 -23.83 -20.47
CA ASP A 523 20.64 -25.00 -21.03
C ASP A 523 19.13 -24.63 -21.17
N PRO A 524 18.51 -24.82 -22.37
CA PRO A 524 17.10 -24.48 -22.60
C PRO A 524 16.14 -25.20 -21.65
N LEU A 525 16.49 -26.36 -21.12
CA LEU A 525 15.64 -27.12 -20.19
C LEU A 525 15.53 -26.47 -18.82
N MET A 526 16.40 -25.50 -18.50
CA MET A 526 16.25 -24.67 -17.32
C MET A 526 14.93 -23.88 -17.34
N ASP A 527 14.51 -23.38 -18.50
CA ASP A 527 13.24 -22.65 -18.63
C ASP A 527 12.03 -23.55 -18.35
N LEU A 528 12.07 -24.81 -18.77
CA LEU A 528 11.00 -25.77 -18.46
C LEU A 528 10.94 -26.06 -16.97
N ALA A 529 12.10 -26.21 -16.35
CA ALA A 529 12.22 -26.42 -14.92
C ALA A 529 11.65 -25.24 -14.13
N MET A 530 12.01 -24.01 -14.50
CA MET A 530 11.50 -22.79 -13.86
C MET A 530 9.97 -22.65 -14.05
N CYS A 531 9.47 -22.89 -15.27
CA CYS A 531 8.04 -22.91 -15.55
C CYS A 531 7.29 -23.90 -14.65
N SER A 532 7.85 -25.11 -14.44
CA SER A 532 7.25 -26.15 -13.60
C SER A 532 7.21 -25.77 -12.12
N ILE A 533 8.33 -25.30 -11.56
CA ILE A 533 8.38 -24.96 -10.12
C ILE A 533 7.53 -23.74 -9.76
N TYR A 534 7.46 -22.74 -10.63
CA TYR A 534 6.59 -21.56 -10.42
C TYR A 534 5.10 -21.90 -10.53
N SER A 535 4.74 -22.90 -11.35
CA SER A 535 3.37 -23.40 -11.49
C SER A 535 2.97 -24.39 -10.40
N TYR A 536 3.88 -24.73 -9.49
CA TYR A 536 3.71 -25.77 -8.48
C TYR A 536 3.31 -27.13 -9.07
N TYR A 537 3.90 -27.48 -10.21
CA TYR A 537 3.59 -28.73 -10.93
C TYR A 537 4.16 -29.94 -10.18
N ASN A 538 3.37 -31.01 -10.18
CA ASN A 538 3.82 -32.35 -9.82
C ASN A 538 4.55 -33.02 -11.01
N ILE A 539 4.93 -34.29 -10.86
CA ILE A 539 5.66 -35.04 -11.90
C ILE A 539 4.83 -35.15 -13.19
N GLU A 540 3.55 -35.51 -13.10
CA GLU A 540 2.65 -35.73 -14.25
C GLU A 540 2.41 -34.42 -15.02
N GLU A 541 2.18 -33.32 -14.30
CA GLU A 541 2.02 -31.99 -14.89
C GLU A 541 3.31 -31.51 -15.57
N THR A 542 4.48 -31.81 -14.98
CA THR A 542 5.79 -31.52 -15.57
C THR A 542 6.04 -32.34 -16.84
N GLU A 543 5.64 -33.60 -16.87
CA GLU A 543 5.68 -34.44 -18.09
C GLU A 543 4.83 -33.83 -19.20
N THR A 544 3.59 -33.43 -18.88
CA THR A 544 2.69 -32.74 -19.84
C THR A 544 3.32 -31.46 -20.39
N LEU A 545 3.99 -30.67 -19.55
CA LEU A 545 4.70 -29.46 -19.99
C LEU A 545 5.84 -29.80 -20.96
N MET A 546 6.64 -30.85 -20.65
CA MET A 546 7.73 -31.30 -21.51
C MET A 546 7.20 -31.82 -22.87
N GLU A 547 6.12 -32.62 -22.87
CA GLU A 547 5.49 -33.07 -24.12
C GLU A 547 5.03 -31.88 -25.00
N ALA A 548 4.42 -30.86 -24.38
CA ALA A 548 4.01 -29.64 -25.10
C ALA A 548 5.22 -28.89 -25.70
N TYR A 549 6.35 -28.84 -24.98
CA TYR A 549 7.56 -28.21 -25.47
C TYR A 549 8.24 -29.00 -26.60
N PHE A 550 8.45 -30.32 -26.42
CA PHE A 550 9.11 -31.14 -27.40
C PHE A 550 8.23 -31.49 -28.63
N GLY A 551 6.90 -31.48 -28.46
CA GLY A 551 5.94 -31.97 -29.44
C GLY A 551 5.99 -33.49 -29.60
N ARG A 552 6.60 -34.20 -28.64
CA ARG A 552 6.75 -35.64 -28.50
C ARG A 552 6.94 -36.01 -27.04
N GLU A 553 6.87 -37.28 -26.75
CA GLU A 553 7.30 -37.78 -25.46
C GLU A 553 8.81 -37.47 -25.22
N PRO A 554 9.17 -36.90 -24.04
CA PRO A 554 10.56 -36.59 -23.73
C PRO A 554 11.39 -37.86 -23.53
N GLU A 555 12.66 -37.80 -23.89
CA GLU A 555 13.63 -38.87 -23.64
C GLU A 555 14.02 -38.92 -22.16
N GLU A 556 14.46 -40.09 -21.66
CA GLU A 556 14.81 -40.26 -20.26
C GLU A 556 15.91 -39.29 -19.78
N MET A 557 16.87 -38.97 -20.64
CA MET A 557 17.90 -37.98 -20.35
C MET A 557 17.29 -36.56 -20.25
N GLU A 558 16.37 -36.19 -21.16
CA GLU A 558 15.70 -34.88 -21.11
C GLU A 558 14.90 -34.72 -19.83
N ARG A 559 14.12 -35.76 -19.42
CA ARG A 559 13.42 -35.80 -18.15
C ARG A 559 14.37 -35.59 -16.98
N THR A 560 15.48 -36.34 -16.96
CA THR A 560 16.43 -36.29 -15.87
C THR A 560 17.08 -34.92 -15.75
N VAL A 561 17.40 -34.26 -16.87
CA VAL A 561 17.94 -32.87 -16.89
C VAL A 561 16.90 -31.86 -16.40
N VAL A 562 15.62 -31.96 -16.80
CA VAL A 562 14.56 -31.08 -16.31
C VAL A 562 14.40 -31.24 -14.79
N PHE A 563 14.32 -32.46 -14.26
CA PHE A 563 14.19 -32.66 -12.81
C PHE A 563 15.43 -32.20 -12.04
N ALA A 564 16.64 -32.35 -12.60
CA ALA A 564 17.87 -31.79 -12.01
C ALA A 564 17.81 -30.27 -11.96
N SER A 565 17.38 -29.64 -13.04
CA SER A 565 17.20 -28.18 -13.13
C SER A 565 16.09 -27.68 -12.18
N MET A 566 14.99 -28.45 -12.01
CA MET A 566 13.94 -28.13 -11.01
C MET A 566 14.50 -28.19 -9.57
N ALA A 567 15.38 -29.17 -9.29
CA ALA A 567 16.01 -29.24 -7.98
C ALA A 567 16.88 -28.01 -7.71
N LEU A 568 17.69 -27.62 -8.69
CA LEU A 568 18.58 -26.45 -8.60
C LEU A 568 17.78 -25.13 -8.54
N GLY A 569 16.74 -24.98 -9.37
CA GLY A 569 15.85 -23.83 -9.36
C GLY A 569 15.11 -23.68 -8.03
N GLY A 570 14.56 -24.79 -7.50
CA GLY A 570 13.91 -24.79 -6.18
C GLY A 570 14.87 -24.41 -5.06
N PHE A 571 16.10 -24.89 -5.10
CA PHE A 571 17.12 -24.51 -4.12
C PHE A 571 17.50 -23.04 -4.22
N LEU A 572 17.73 -22.52 -5.43
CA LEU A 572 18.02 -21.11 -5.68
C LEU A 572 16.94 -20.18 -5.13
N TRP A 573 15.68 -20.46 -5.50
CA TRP A 573 14.56 -19.58 -5.13
C TRP A 573 14.16 -19.73 -3.65
N SER A 574 14.45 -20.86 -3.01
CA SER A 574 14.30 -20.97 -1.56
C SER A 574 15.27 -20.05 -0.81
N LEU A 575 16.52 -19.93 -1.27
CA LEU A 575 17.50 -19.01 -0.69
C LEU A 575 17.13 -17.54 -0.94
N TRP A 576 16.68 -17.23 -2.15
CA TRP A 576 16.17 -15.90 -2.47
C TRP A 576 15.01 -15.49 -1.53
N ALA A 577 14.04 -16.38 -1.32
CA ALA A 577 12.92 -16.14 -0.43
C ALA A 577 13.36 -16.00 1.05
N VAL A 578 14.31 -16.80 1.53
CA VAL A 578 14.91 -16.64 2.87
C VAL A 578 15.54 -15.26 3.04
N TYR A 579 16.34 -14.83 2.04
CA TYR A 579 16.95 -13.50 2.07
C TYR A 579 15.89 -12.39 2.09
N LYS A 580 14.90 -12.44 1.21
CA LYS A 580 13.83 -11.45 1.14
C LYS A 580 12.98 -11.43 2.42
N SER A 581 12.73 -12.58 3.04
CA SER A 581 12.05 -12.66 4.34
C SER A 581 12.84 -11.95 5.45
N SER A 582 14.17 -12.02 5.41
CA SER A 582 15.03 -11.27 6.34
C SER A 582 14.93 -9.74 6.17
N GLN A 583 14.45 -9.27 5.02
CA GLN A 583 14.17 -7.87 4.73
C GLN A 583 12.74 -7.43 5.08
N GLY A 584 11.90 -8.36 5.58
CA GLY A 584 10.54 -8.08 6.01
C GLY A 584 9.45 -8.46 5.00
N ASP A 585 9.81 -9.08 3.88
CA ASP A 585 8.84 -9.62 2.93
C ASP A 585 8.35 -11.00 3.41
N GLU A 586 7.05 -11.25 3.44
CA GLU A 586 6.49 -12.56 3.79
C GLU A 586 6.12 -13.37 2.53
N PHE A 587 6.65 -14.59 2.42
CA PHE A 587 6.41 -15.50 1.29
C PHE A 587 5.53 -16.71 1.65
N GLY A 588 4.99 -16.78 2.85
CA GLY A 588 4.13 -17.87 3.29
C GLY A 588 4.74 -19.24 3.03
N GLU A 589 4.03 -20.12 2.32
CA GLU A 589 4.49 -21.49 2.00
C GLU A 589 5.52 -21.56 0.86
N TYR A 590 5.72 -20.48 0.08
CA TYR A 590 6.59 -20.48 -1.10
C TYR A 590 8.02 -20.97 -0.79
N THR A 591 8.62 -20.47 0.27
CA THR A 591 9.98 -20.86 0.70
C THR A 591 10.09 -22.36 0.94
N LEU A 592 9.10 -22.94 1.60
CA LEU A 592 9.05 -24.38 1.89
C LEU A 592 8.83 -25.21 0.62
N ILE A 593 7.94 -24.77 -0.26
CA ILE A 593 7.63 -25.45 -1.53
C ILE A 593 8.88 -25.49 -2.42
N MET A 594 9.58 -24.35 -2.56
CA MET A 594 10.82 -24.29 -3.34
C MET A 594 11.89 -25.20 -2.77
N TYR A 595 12.09 -25.23 -1.45
CA TYR A 595 13.03 -26.13 -0.82
C TYR A 595 12.60 -27.62 -0.94
N ARG A 596 11.29 -27.91 -1.01
CA ARG A 596 10.78 -29.26 -1.30
C ARG A 596 11.14 -29.70 -2.70
N TYR A 597 11.02 -28.83 -3.72
CA TYR A 597 11.49 -29.17 -5.07
C TYR A 597 12.96 -29.57 -5.08
N ALA A 598 13.84 -28.85 -4.37
CA ALA A 598 15.25 -29.22 -4.27
C ALA A 598 15.44 -30.66 -3.75
N LYS A 599 14.68 -31.06 -2.75
CA LYS A 599 14.78 -32.39 -2.12
C LYS A 599 14.16 -33.48 -2.98
N ASP A 600 12.94 -33.28 -3.45
CA ASP A 600 12.17 -34.33 -4.12
C ASP A 600 12.67 -34.57 -5.54
N CYS A 601 12.96 -33.53 -6.29
CA CYS A 601 13.52 -33.67 -7.65
C CYS A 601 14.93 -34.27 -7.63
N SER A 602 15.79 -33.91 -6.65
CA SER A 602 17.10 -34.56 -6.53
C SER A 602 17.00 -36.05 -6.29
N ARG A 603 16.01 -36.53 -5.51
CA ARG A 603 15.76 -37.95 -5.30
C ARG A 603 15.29 -38.66 -6.59
N ILE A 604 14.47 -37.98 -7.40
CA ILE A 604 14.03 -38.50 -8.72
C ILE A 604 15.26 -38.69 -9.62
N VAL A 605 16.12 -37.68 -9.72
CA VAL A 605 17.34 -37.75 -10.51
C VAL A 605 18.23 -38.90 -10.07
N GLN A 606 18.48 -39.05 -8.75
CA GLN A 606 19.28 -40.18 -8.22
C GLN A 606 18.73 -41.55 -8.65
N LYS A 607 17.40 -41.72 -8.64
CA LYS A 607 16.76 -42.97 -9.08
C LYS A 607 16.90 -43.19 -10.59
N ASN A 608 16.81 -42.12 -11.39
CA ASN A 608 16.95 -42.21 -12.85
C ASN A 608 18.39 -42.54 -13.25
N LEU A 609 19.37 -41.90 -12.62
CA LEU A 609 20.80 -42.20 -12.88
C LEU A 609 21.22 -43.64 -12.50
N GLN A 610 20.49 -44.31 -11.58
CA GLN A 610 20.71 -45.72 -11.28
C GLN A 610 20.17 -46.67 -12.37
N LYS A 611 19.27 -46.17 -13.25
CA LYS A 611 18.69 -46.94 -14.34
C LYS A 611 19.40 -46.73 -15.68
N LEU A 612 20.07 -45.58 -15.83
CA LEU A 612 20.94 -45.24 -16.99
C LEU A 612 22.31 -45.91 -16.87
#